data_1bc8298984aa7d90a1a1a127f9606676
#
_entry.id   1bc8298984aa7d90a1a1a127f9606676
#
_cell.length_a   1.000
_cell.length_b   1.000
_cell.length_c   1.000
_cell.angle_alpha   90.00
_cell.angle_beta   90.00
_cell.angle_gamma   90.00
#
_symmetry.space_group_name_H-M   'P 1'
#
loop_
_entity.id
_entity.type
_entity.pdbx_description
1 polymer ?
#
loop_
_entity_poly.entity_id
_entity_poly.type
_entity_poly.pdbx_seq_one_letter_code
_entity_poly.pdbx_strand_id
1 'polypeptide(L)'
;LLGCCCWRCNSIDDRFEEKDNLRLIMLEAIEEPYANPKDVYVYKLMAQSMSGLERVVISNVSHELDSAPALPTIVLVDSVTVDSNGYLSRPVKTVIIEYPIIVPPLPGESISLDFTVTAVNGKFQTITSSMLVANYKESKKGLFFANTYTSKNYAFYSSEKDALYGVNPNLATYYKRNIPYIDFYSISDGAREYFIYSPTDPEVVERLKGQGITDYVLTEMRRTRMVKLEDINFTKVKDKEILAIDFTNTVTKIQVKKGDNIGFITEDGRKGIMNIAGASGRYIDFKCKTQTIPQ
;
A
#
# COMPACT_ATOMS: atom_id res chain seq x y z
N LEU A 1 41.67 60.21 37.17
CA LEU A 1 41.20 60.13 35.78
C LEU A 1 40.32 58.91 35.61
N LEU A 2 38.99 59.09 35.72
CA LEU A 2 37.95 58.11 35.61
C LEU A 2 37.52 58.04 34.12
N GLY A 3 37.80 56.90 33.45
CA GLY A 3 37.34 56.63 32.12
C GLY A 3 35.91 56.02 32.17
N CYS A 4 34.94 56.79 31.75
CA CYS A 4 33.58 56.33 31.52
C CYS A 4 33.55 55.40 30.31
N CYS A 5 33.42 54.09 30.53
CA CYS A 5 33.01 53.15 29.51
C CYS A 5 31.51 53.34 29.26
N CYS A 6 31.14 54.04 28.18
CA CYS A 6 29.81 54.00 27.62
C CYS A 6 29.58 52.60 27.04
N TRP A 7 28.90 51.75 27.78
CA TRP A 7 28.24 50.59 27.22
C TRP A 7 27.09 51.12 26.36
N ARG A 8 27.20 50.96 25.05
CA ARG A 8 26.06 51.09 24.16
C ARG A 8 25.02 50.08 24.64
N CYS A 9 23.94 50.57 25.20
CA CYS A 9 22.71 49.84 25.28
C CYS A 9 22.27 49.58 23.83
N ASN A 10 22.59 48.42 23.32
CA ASN A 10 21.87 47.90 22.14
C ASN A 10 20.42 47.82 22.58
N SER A 11 19.56 48.47 21.81
CA SER A 11 18.14 48.53 22.07
C SER A 11 17.59 47.13 22.28
N ILE A 12 16.84 46.98 23.35
CA ILE A 12 16.11 45.76 23.68
C ILE A 12 15.14 45.35 22.54
N ASP A 13 14.86 46.27 21.61
CA ASP A 13 13.95 46.07 20.49
C ASP A 13 14.42 45.08 19.42
N ASP A 14 15.76 44.90 19.26
CA ASP A 14 16.25 43.90 18.30
C ASP A 14 16.17 42.45 18.76
N ARG A 15 15.82 42.22 20.04
CA ARG A 15 15.71 40.84 20.59
C ARG A 15 14.31 40.28 20.56
N PHE A 16 13.32 41.08 20.22
CA PHE A 16 11.92 40.71 20.20
C PHE A 16 11.23 40.98 18.87
N GLU A 17 11.95 41.22 17.79
CA GLU A 17 11.40 40.90 16.49
C GLU A 17 11.23 39.38 16.47
N GLU A 18 10.05 38.90 16.88
CA GLU A 18 9.59 37.58 16.54
C GLU A 18 9.62 37.53 15.01
N LYS A 19 10.74 36.97 14.50
CA LYS A 19 10.81 36.69 13.05
C LYS A 19 9.61 35.85 12.76
N ASP A 20 8.67 36.42 12.01
CA ASP A 20 7.49 35.71 11.56
C ASP A 20 7.96 34.50 10.76
N ASN A 21 8.09 33.39 11.45
CA ASN A 21 8.52 32.11 10.88
C ASN A 21 7.26 31.44 10.38
N LEU A 22 6.94 31.70 9.12
CA LEU A 22 5.99 30.85 8.40
C LEU A 22 6.54 29.42 8.41
N ARG A 23 5.76 28.48 8.91
CA ARG A 23 6.08 27.05 8.95
C ARG A 23 5.00 26.26 8.26
N LEU A 24 5.42 25.37 7.38
CA LEU A 24 4.57 24.33 6.80
C LEU A 24 5.27 22.99 7.07
N ILE A 25 4.58 22.06 7.69
CA ILE A 25 5.12 20.74 8.00
C ILE A 25 4.12 19.66 7.65
N MET A 26 4.62 18.54 7.16
CA MET A 26 3.81 17.33 6.96
C MET A 26 3.73 16.60 8.30
N LEU A 27 2.50 16.36 8.79
CA LEU A 27 2.28 15.70 10.09
C LEU A 27 2.44 14.20 10.00
N GLU A 28 2.06 13.62 8.87
CA GLU A 28 2.25 12.20 8.60
C GLU A 28 3.20 12.09 7.42
N ALA A 29 4.45 11.71 7.70
CA ALA A 29 5.40 11.41 6.63
C ALA A 29 4.92 10.16 5.90
N ILE A 30 5.02 10.17 4.58
CA ILE A 30 4.84 8.96 3.78
C ILE A 30 6.06 8.08 4.08
N GLU A 31 5.91 7.10 4.97
CA GLU A 31 7.00 6.17 5.31
C GLU A 31 7.41 5.33 4.09
N GLU A 32 6.48 5.08 3.18
CA GLU A 32 6.76 4.44 1.90
C GLU A 32 6.25 5.32 0.77
N PRO A 33 7.12 5.69 -0.22
CA PRO A 33 6.72 6.54 -1.33
C PRO A 33 5.87 5.80 -2.37
N TYR A 34 5.15 4.75 -1.97
CA TYR A 34 4.34 3.91 -2.85
C TYR A 34 2.89 3.93 -2.40
N ALA A 35 1.99 4.15 -3.36
CA ALA A 35 0.55 4.06 -3.17
C ALA A 35 -0.06 3.13 -4.21
N ASN A 36 -1.04 2.30 -3.82
CA ASN A 36 -1.71 1.43 -4.77
C ASN A 36 -2.76 2.22 -5.57
N PRO A 37 -2.97 1.87 -6.85
CA PRO A 37 -4.06 2.45 -7.65
C PRO A 37 -5.41 2.33 -6.93
N LYS A 38 -6.20 3.41 -6.97
CA LYS A 38 -7.53 3.52 -6.37
C LYS A 38 -7.58 3.56 -4.83
N ASP A 39 -6.44 3.45 -4.14
CA ASP A 39 -6.42 3.70 -2.70
C ASP A 39 -6.72 5.19 -2.42
N VAL A 40 -7.41 5.44 -1.32
CA VAL A 40 -7.61 6.80 -0.81
C VAL A 40 -6.42 7.13 0.08
N TYR A 41 -5.72 8.20 -0.26
CA TYR A 41 -4.61 8.70 0.51
C TYR A 41 -4.95 10.09 1.07
N VAL A 42 -4.69 10.33 2.35
CA VAL A 42 -4.96 11.62 2.99
C VAL A 42 -3.66 12.28 3.38
N TYR A 43 -3.30 13.38 2.72
CA TYR A 43 -2.21 14.23 3.17
C TYR A 43 -2.66 15.05 4.37
N LYS A 44 -1.81 15.11 5.39
CA LYS A 44 -2.08 15.88 6.59
C LYS A 44 -0.92 16.80 6.91
N LEU A 45 -1.17 18.09 6.85
CA LEU A 45 -0.16 19.13 7.04
C LEU A 45 -0.60 20.12 8.13
N MET A 46 0.37 20.74 8.77
CA MET A 46 0.15 21.86 9.66
C MET A 46 0.89 23.08 9.12
N ALA A 47 0.20 24.21 9.06
CA ALA A 47 0.80 25.48 8.72
C ALA A 47 0.61 26.48 9.88
N GLN A 48 1.65 27.29 10.14
CA GLN A 48 1.67 28.31 11.18
C GLN A 48 2.32 29.58 10.70
N SER A 49 1.77 30.75 11.07
CA SER A 49 2.36 32.07 10.88
C SER A 49 1.88 33.04 11.96
N MET A 50 2.77 33.81 12.50
CA MET A 50 2.41 34.83 13.50
C MET A 50 1.64 35.99 12.88
N SER A 51 1.93 36.36 11.63
CA SER A 51 1.18 37.37 10.87
C SER A 51 -0.20 36.90 10.42
N GLY A 52 -0.48 35.59 10.54
CA GLY A 52 -1.68 34.96 10.04
C GLY A 52 -1.49 34.36 8.64
N LEU A 53 -2.15 33.24 8.42
CA LEU A 53 -2.24 32.58 7.11
C LEU A 53 -3.45 33.13 6.36
N GLU A 54 -3.31 33.43 5.07
CA GLU A 54 -4.39 33.94 4.24
C GLU A 54 -4.78 33.03 3.07
N ARG A 55 -3.83 32.15 2.65
CA ARG A 55 -4.06 31.34 1.45
C ARG A 55 -3.42 29.97 1.56
N VAL A 56 -4.11 28.95 1.05
CA VAL A 56 -3.64 27.58 0.88
C VAL A 56 -3.92 27.14 -0.54
N VAL A 57 -2.88 26.75 -1.27
CA VAL A 57 -2.99 26.25 -2.64
C VAL A 57 -2.37 24.86 -2.72
N ILE A 58 -3.08 23.94 -3.38
CA ILE A 58 -2.57 22.61 -3.68
C ILE A 58 -2.60 22.47 -5.20
N SER A 59 -1.44 22.14 -5.78
CA SER A 59 -1.29 21.95 -7.21
C SER A 59 -0.74 20.57 -7.51
N ASN A 60 -1.18 19.98 -8.62
CA ASN A 60 -0.61 18.74 -9.15
C ASN A 60 0.45 19.11 -10.18
N VAL A 61 1.68 18.70 -9.93
CA VAL A 61 2.81 19.07 -10.78
C VAL A 61 3.03 18.07 -11.92
N SER A 62 2.59 16.82 -11.76
CA SER A 62 2.91 15.76 -12.71
C SER A 62 1.73 15.20 -13.49
N HIS A 63 0.55 15.12 -12.91
CA HIS A 63 -0.65 14.56 -13.54
C HIS A 63 -1.91 15.26 -13.07
N GLU A 64 -2.89 15.39 -13.97
CA GLU A 64 -4.24 15.76 -13.57
C GLU A 64 -4.86 14.59 -12.79
N LEU A 65 -5.22 14.84 -11.56
CA LEU A 65 -5.98 13.87 -10.77
C LEU A 65 -7.43 13.88 -11.25
N ASP A 66 -7.90 12.76 -11.78
CA ASP A 66 -9.27 12.61 -12.34
C ASP A 66 -10.40 12.97 -11.37
N SER A 67 -10.08 13.10 -10.09
CA SER A 67 -11.04 13.40 -9.04
C SER A 67 -10.36 14.17 -7.89
N ALA A 68 -9.68 15.26 -8.20
CA ALA A 68 -9.24 16.14 -7.13
C ALA A 68 -10.49 16.60 -6.37
N PRO A 69 -10.57 16.42 -5.04
CA PRO A 69 -11.60 17.09 -4.29
C PRO A 69 -11.48 18.59 -4.59
N ALA A 70 -12.58 19.23 -4.88
CA ALA A 70 -12.60 20.59 -5.36
C ALA A 70 -11.82 21.58 -4.48
N LEU A 71 -11.63 21.27 -3.20
CA LEU A 71 -10.93 22.12 -2.24
C LEU A 71 -10.30 21.29 -1.12
N PRO A 72 -9.13 21.71 -0.56
CA PRO A 72 -8.58 21.09 0.63
C PRO A 72 -9.57 21.24 1.80
N THR A 73 -9.76 20.16 2.53
CA THR A 73 -10.51 20.23 3.77
C THR A 73 -9.60 20.78 4.86
N ILE A 74 -9.89 22.00 5.34
CA ILE A 74 -9.19 22.55 6.50
C ILE A 74 -9.93 22.06 7.74
N VAL A 75 -9.29 21.12 8.41
CA VAL A 75 -9.76 20.58 9.68
C VAL A 75 -9.04 21.32 10.78
N LEU A 76 -9.59 22.31 11.27
CA LEU A 76 -9.35 22.98 12.52
C LEU A 76 -9.21 24.48 12.39
N VAL A 77 -9.83 24.96 13.27
CA VAL A 77 -9.85 26.15 14.06
C VAL A 77 -11.01 27.03 13.63
N ASP A 78 -12.04 27.07 14.46
CA ASP A 78 -13.06 28.11 14.51
C ASP A 78 -13.65 28.53 13.14
N SER A 79 -14.31 27.62 12.43
CA SER A 79 -15.15 27.98 11.28
C SER A 79 -14.41 28.71 10.13
N VAL A 80 -13.17 28.35 9.84
CA VAL A 80 -12.45 28.84 8.67
C VAL A 80 -12.78 28.00 7.46
N THR A 81 -13.16 28.62 6.35
CA THR A 81 -13.40 27.99 5.06
C THR A 81 -12.40 28.49 4.04
N VAL A 82 -12.22 27.73 2.96
CA VAL A 82 -11.34 28.07 1.83
C VAL A 82 -12.21 28.30 0.62
N ASP A 83 -11.95 29.36 -0.12
CA ASP A 83 -12.62 29.61 -1.40
C ASP A 83 -11.97 28.84 -2.56
N SER A 84 -12.54 28.96 -3.75
CA SER A 84 -12.03 28.30 -4.97
C SER A 84 -10.62 28.75 -5.39
N ASN A 85 -10.14 29.87 -4.89
CA ASN A 85 -8.80 30.42 -5.17
C ASN A 85 -7.82 30.09 -4.06
N GLY A 86 -8.25 29.35 -3.04
CA GLY A 86 -7.44 28.96 -1.90
C GLY A 86 -7.39 29.99 -0.76
N TYR A 87 -8.16 31.09 -0.83
CA TYR A 87 -8.17 32.09 0.25
C TYR A 87 -8.99 31.61 1.45
N LEU A 88 -8.44 31.84 2.62
CA LEU A 88 -9.13 31.59 3.88
C LEU A 88 -10.19 32.67 4.12
N SER A 89 -11.36 32.31 4.64
CA SER A 89 -12.44 33.25 4.96
C SER A 89 -12.01 34.34 5.96
N ARG A 90 -10.97 34.10 6.73
CA ARG A 90 -10.27 35.06 7.57
C ARG A 90 -8.85 34.59 7.86
N PRO A 91 -7.88 35.48 8.12
CA PRO A 91 -6.54 35.07 8.56
C PRO A 91 -6.57 34.31 9.87
N VAL A 92 -5.77 33.26 9.97
CA VAL A 92 -5.59 32.46 11.19
C VAL A 92 -4.12 32.10 11.40
N LYS A 93 -3.71 31.99 12.66
CA LYS A 93 -2.30 31.71 12.99
C LYS A 93 -1.88 30.26 12.72
N THR A 94 -2.81 29.33 12.80
CA THR A 94 -2.53 27.89 12.60
C THR A 94 -3.68 27.24 11.89
N VAL A 95 -3.37 26.38 10.94
CA VAL A 95 -4.33 25.49 10.25
C VAL A 95 -3.78 24.09 10.18
N ILE A 96 -4.67 23.10 10.24
CA ILE A 96 -4.41 21.72 9.80
C ILE A 96 -5.15 21.53 8.48
N ILE A 97 -4.43 21.03 7.50
CA ILE A 97 -4.91 20.77 6.15
C ILE A 97 -4.99 19.28 5.98
N GLU A 98 -6.17 18.76 5.70
CA GLU A 98 -6.36 17.37 5.25
C GLU A 98 -6.76 17.41 3.78
N TYR A 99 -6.02 16.69 2.96
CA TYR A 99 -6.25 16.64 1.53
C TYR A 99 -6.33 15.19 1.07
N PRO A 100 -7.55 14.66 0.91
CA PRO A 100 -7.74 13.32 0.37
C PRO A 100 -7.53 13.30 -1.14
N ILE A 101 -6.81 12.30 -1.62
CA ILE A 101 -6.69 11.99 -3.04
C ILE A 101 -7.09 10.54 -3.28
N ILE A 102 -7.62 10.28 -4.47
CA ILE A 102 -7.73 8.92 -4.98
C ILE A 102 -6.53 8.70 -5.89
N VAL A 103 -5.73 7.69 -5.58
CA VAL A 103 -4.54 7.36 -6.36
C VAL A 103 -4.98 6.95 -7.78
N PRO A 104 -4.53 7.66 -8.84
CA PRO A 104 -4.93 7.34 -10.19
C PRO A 104 -4.40 5.97 -10.64
N PRO A 105 -5.05 5.33 -11.61
CA PRO A 105 -4.62 4.03 -12.14
C PRO A 105 -3.46 4.19 -13.14
N LEU A 106 -2.34 4.71 -12.68
CA LEU A 106 -1.13 4.98 -13.48
C LEU A 106 0.07 4.21 -12.88
N PRO A 107 0.07 2.86 -12.94
CA PRO A 107 1.12 2.06 -12.31
C PRO A 107 2.52 2.38 -12.85
N GLY A 108 3.45 2.58 -11.92
CA GLY A 108 4.84 2.91 -12.24
C GLY A 108 5.09 4.40 -12.48
N GLU A 109 4.06 5.25 -12.46
CA GLU A 109 4.21 6.69 -12.60
C GLU A 109 4.35 7.39 -11.25
N SER A 110 4.98 8.56 -11.25
CA SER A 110 5.15 9.38 -10.05
C SER A 110 4.13 10.50 -10.03
N ILE A 111 3.43 10.62 -8.92
CA ILE A 111 2.52 11.74 -8.64
C ILE A 111 3.26 12.70 -7.72
N SER A 112 3.32 13.98 -8.09
CA SER A 112 3.85 15.05 -7.25
C SER A 112 2.80 16.09 -6.97
N LEU A 113 2.69 16.51 -5.72
CA LEU A 113 1.79 17.56 -5.25
C LEU A 113 2.59 18.62 -4.51
N ASP A 114 2.33 19.87 -4.85
CA ASP A 114 2.84 21.04 -4.14
C ASP A 114 1.77 21.59 -3.20
N PHE A 115 2.11 21.68 -1.93
CA PHE A 115 1.31 22.33 -0.90
C PHE A 115 1.93 23.68 -0.60
N THR A 116 1.28 24.74 -0.99
CA THR A 116 1.76 26.12 -0.78
C THR A 116 0.84 26.84 0.19
N VAL A 117 1.43 27.45 1.21
CA VAL A 117 0.74 28.35 2.13
C VAL A 117 1.32 29.74 2.05
N THR A 118 0.45 30.75 2.11
CA THR A 118 0.84 32.15 2.08
C THR A 118 0.33 32.83 3.35
N ALA A 119 1.19 33.64 3.96
CA ALA A 119 0.87 34.45 5.10
C ALA A 119 0.45 35.88 4.67
N VAL A 120 -0.29 36.57 5.53
CA VAL A 120 -0.79 37.97 5.29
C VAL A 120 0.33 38.94 4.92
N ASN A 121 1.54 38.73 5.41
CA ASN A 121 2.70 39.56 5.06
C ASN A 121 3.34 39.20 3.70
N GLY A 122 2.70 38.34 2.89
CA GLY A 122 3.16 37.92 1.58
C GLY A 122 4.25 36.85 1.57
N LYS A 123 4.73 36.40 2.74
CA LYS A 123 5.64 35.24 2.79
C LYS A 123 4.89 33.98 2.41
N PHE A 124 5.54 33.08 1.68
CA PHE A 124 4.98 31.78 1.34
C PHE A 124 5.99 30.67 1.61
N GLN A 125 5.47 29.45 1.79
CA GLN A 125 6.27 28.23 1.89
C GLN A 125 5.56 27.12 1.11
N THR A 126 6.37 26.32 0.43
CA THR A 126 5.90 25.17 -0.34
C THR A 126 6.58 23.90 0.17
N ILE A 127 5.79 22.84 0.31
CA ILE A 127 6.30 21.47 0.46
C ILE A 127 5.82 20.66 -0.74
N THR A 128 6.76 20.01 -1.42
CA THR A 128 6.47 19.03 -2.47
C THR A 128 6.45 17.64 -1.87
N SER A 129 5.38 16.90 -2.13
CA SER A 129 5.30 15.48 -1.80
C SER A 129 5.17 14.68 -3.08
N SER A 130 5.97 13.64 -3.21
CA SER A 130 5.93 12.73 -4.36
C SER A 130 5.68 11.32 -3.90
N MET A 131 4.82 10.59 -4.63
CA MET A 131 4.59 9.17 -4.45
C MET A 131 4.67 8.44 -5.78
N LEU A 132 5.16 7.22 -5.77
CA LEU A 132 5.12 6.31 -6.91
C LEU A 132 3.84 5.48 -6.84
N VAL A 133 3.09 5.41 -7.92
CA VAL A 133 1.94 4.52 -8.02
C VAL A 133 2.43 3.10 -8.19
N ALA A 134 2.28 2.29 -7.15
CA ALA A 134 2.71 0.91 -7.16
C ALA A 134 1.84 0.07 -8.10
N ASN A 135 2.47 -0.82 -8.85
CA ASN A 135 1.77 -1.85 -9.60
C ASN A 135 1.74 -3.19 -8.85
N TYR A 136 2.05 -3.18 -7.57
CA TYR A 136 1.92 -4.38 -6.75
C TYR A 136 1.34 -4.04 -5.38
N LYS A 137 0.66 -5.03 -4.80
CA LYS A 137 0.14 -5.04 -3.45
C LYS A 137 0.96 -6.01 -2.63
N GLU A 138 1.40 -5.58 -1.45
CA GLU A 138 2.08 -6.45 -0.50
C GLU A 138 1.09 -6.98 0.53
N SER A 139 1.02 -8.30 0.66
CA SER A 139 0.30 -8.96 1.75
C SER A 139 1.10 -8.81 3.04
N LYS A 140 0.46 -8.29 4.07
CA LYS A 140 1.12 -8.08 5.37
C LYS A 140 1.45 -9.39 6.08
N LYS A 141 0.63 -10.41 5.91
CA LYS A 141 0.88 -11.79 6.33
C LYS A 141 -0.14 -12.74 5.74
N GLY A 142 0.31 -13.89 5.33
CA GLY A 142 -0.51 -15.02 4.96
C GLY A 142 -0.06 -16.25 5.74
N LEU A 143 -0.99 -17.09 6.08
CA LEU A 143 -0.75 -18.33 6.77
C LEU A 143 -1.56 -19.45 6.13
N PHE A 144 -0.89 -20.35 5.42
CA PHE A 144 -1.53 -21.54 4.92
C PHE A 144 -1.57 -22.62 6.01
N PHE A 145 -2.75 -23.15 6.22
CA PHE A 145 -2.89 -24.40 6.99
C PHE A 145 -2.87 -25.58 6.04
N ALA A 146 -1.77 -26.29 6.06
CA ALA A 146 -1.66 -27.53 5.32
C ALA A 146 -2.48 -28.64 6.01
N ASN A 147 -3.38 -29.24 5.24
CA ASN A 147 -3.94 -30.56 5.52
C ASN A 147 -4.89 -30.72 6.71
N THR A 148 -5.86 -29.84 6.93
CA THR A 148 -6.96 -30.20 7.83
C THR A 148 -8.32 -29.71 7.31
N TYR A 149 -9.22 -30.63 7.26
CA TYR A 149 -10.61 -30.49 6.78
C TYR A 149 -11.54 -29.79 7.78
N THR A 150 -11.01 -29.01 8.69
CA THR A 150 -11.86 -28.35 9.69
C THR A 150 -12.16 -26.91 9.30
N SER A 151 -13.33 -26.43 9.66
CA SER A 151 -13.84 -25.09 9.39
C SER A 151 -12.97 -23.91 9.82
N LYS A 152 -11.85 -24.17 10.45
CA LYS A 152 -10.90 -23.16 10.95
C LYS A 152 -9.58 -23.10 10.19
N ASN A 153 -9.38 -23.97 9.19
CA ASN A 153 -8.11 -24.07 8.51
C ASN A 153 -8.17 -23.45 7.13
N TYR A 154 -7.30 -22.52 6.90
CA TYR A 154 -7.18 -21.74 5.68
C TYR A 154 -6.10 -22.37 4.79
N ALA A 155 -6.50 -23.23 3.85
CA ALA A 155 -5.60 -23.91 2.92
C ALA A 155 -5.52 -23.22 1.56
N PHE A 156 -6.35 -22.23 1.31
CA PHE A 156 -6.42 -21.48 0.07
C PHE A 156 -6.07 -20.01 0.30
N TYR A 157 -5.46 -19.40 -0.70
CA TYR A 157 -5.14 -17.99 -0.72
C TYR A 157 -5.51 -17.34 -2.04
N SER A 158 -6.13 -16.17 -1.95
CA SER A 158 -6.34 -15.27 -3.07
C SER A 158 -5.39 -14.10 -2.98
N SER A 159 -4.51 -13.96 -3.96
CA SER A 159 -3.61 -12.81 -4.06
C SER A 159 -4.35 -11.54 -4.48
N GLU A 160 -5.47 -11.67 -5.20
CA GLU A 160 -6.33 -10.56 -5.59
C GLU A 160 -7.04 -9.94 -4.38
N LYS A 161 -7.61 -10.76 -3.52
CA LYS A 161 -8.38 -10.29 -2.36
C LYS A 161 -7.52 -10.13 -1.10
N ASP A 162 -6.25 -10.57 -1.16
CA ASP A 162 -5.37 -10.72 0.00
C ASP A 162 -6.07 -11.45 1.16
N ALA A 163 -6.68 -12.58 0.84
CA ALA A 163 -7.53 -13.31 1.76
C ALA A 163 -7.26 -14.81 1.73
N LEU A 164 -7.39 -15.42 2.91
CA LEU A 164 -7.27 -16.85 3.12
C LEU A 164 -8.67 -17.49 3.24
N TYR A 165 -8.83 -18.66 2.62
CA TYR A 165 -10.08 -19.40 2.61
C TYR A 165 -9.87 -20.82 3.10
N GLY A 166 -10.83 -21.31 3.87
CA GLY A 166 -10.90 -22.70 4.32
C GLY A 166 -11.80 -23.54 3.43
N VAL A 167 -11.54 -24.83 3.34
CA VAL A 167 -12.46 -25.82 2.76
C VAL A 167 -13.33 -26.36 3.88
N ASN A 168 -14.58 -25.92 3.94
CA ASN A 168 -15.59 -26.56 4.75
C ASN A 168 -16.74 -26.99 3.85
N PRO A 169 -17.04 -28.28 3.72
CA PRO A 169 -18.16 -28.75 2.92
C PRO A 169 -19.51 -28.16 3.37
N ASN A 170 -19.66 -27.80 4.64
CA ASN A 170 -20.83 -27.11 5.14
C ASN A 170 -20.87 -25.61 4.78
N LEU A 171 -19.77 -25.06 4.30
CA LEU A 171 -19.67 -23.70 3.75
C LEU A 171 -19.54 -23.71 2.22
N ALA A 172 -20.07 -24.71 1.54
CA ALA A 172 -20.02 -24.87 0.09
C ALA A 172 -20.45 -23.59 -0.66
N THR A 173 -21.42 -22.84 -0.15
CA THR A 173 -21.85 -21.57 -0.74
C THR A 173 -20.78 -20.49 -0.62
N TYR A 174 -20.08 -20.40 0.50
CA TYR A 174 -18.99 -19.42 0.70
C TYR A 174 -17.79 -19.77 -0.18
N TYR A 175 -17.44 -21.04 -0.23
CA TYR A 175 -16.37 -21.54 -1.08
C TYR A 175 -16.66 -21.29 -2.57
N LYS A 176 -17.87 -21.63 -3.05
CA LYS A 176 -18.29 -21.40 -4.45
C LYS A 176 -18.14 -19.95 -4.89
N ARG A 177 -18.46 -19.00 -4.03
CA ARG A 177 -18.33 -17.55 -4.33
C ARG A 177 -16.88 -17.09 -4.46
N ASN A 178 -15.95 -17.78 -3.84
CA ASN A 178 -14.55 -17.35 -3.74
C ASN A 178 -13.61 -18.14 -4.66
N ILE A 179 -14.06 -19.30 -5.19
CA ILE A 179 -13.28 -20.15 -6.09
C ILE A 179 -12.65 -19.38 -7.25
N PRO A 180 -13.38 -18.50 -7.96
CA PRO A 180 -12.81 -17.74 -9.07
C PRO A 180 -11.67 -16.79 -8.68
N TYR A 181 -11.44 -16.59 -7.39
CA TYR A 181 -10.41 -15.70 -6.86
C TYR A 181 -9.24 -16.44 -6.22
N ILE A 182 -9.34 -17.76 -6.05
CA ILE A 182 -8.29 -18.55 -5.38
C ILE A 182 -7.14 -18.81 -6.34
N ASP A 183 -5.95 -18.43 -5.92
CA ASP A 183 -4.71 -18.59 -6.71
C ASP A 183 -3.82 -19.72 -6.20
N PHE A 184 -3.91 -20.06 -4.92
CA PHE A 184 -3.03 -21.06 -4.31
C PHE A 184 -3.76 -21.99 -3.35
N TYR A 185 -3.26 -23.21 -3.29
CA TYR A 185 -3.62 -24.22 -2.30
C TYR A 185 -2.36 -24.78 -1.64
N SER A 186 -2.39 -25.02 -0.35
CA SER A 186 -1.26 -25.61 0.35
C SER A 186 -1.61 -26.99 0.90
N ILE A 187 -0.65 -27.89 0.78
CA ILE A 187 -0.73 -29.26 1.31
C ILE A 187 0.56 -29.55 2.09
N SER A 188 0.42 -30.23 3.24
CA SER A 188 1.52 -30.93 3.91
C SER A 188 1.21 -32.41 3.88
N ASP A 189 2.19 -33.22 3.55
CA ASP A 189 2.05 -34.68 3.54
C ASP A 189 2.15 -35.32 4.94
N GLY A 190 2.38 -34.49 5.97
CA GLY A 190 2.57 -34.95 7.35
C GLY A 190 4.00 -35.37 7.67
N ALA A 191 4.87 -35.51 6.66
CA ALA A 191 6.28 -35.93 6.79
C ALA A 191 7.25 -34.74 6.89
N ARG A 192 6.78 -33.55 7.20
CA ARG A 192 7.53 -32.29 7.21
C ARG A 192 7.84 -31.74 5.82
N GLU A 193 7.22 -32.25 4.80
CA GLU A 193 7.27 -31.67 3.46
C GLU A 193 6.08 -30.73 3.25
N TYR A 194 6.36 -29.59 2.65
CA TYR A 194 5.39 -28.53 2.42
C TYR A 194 5.34 -28.21 0.94
N PHE A 195 4.13 -28.13 0.42
CA PHE A 195 3.89 -27.85 -0.98
C PHE A 195 2.86 -26.74 -1.18
N ILE A 196 3.11 -25.93 -2.19
CA ILE A 196 2.13 -24.96 -2.71
C ILE A 196 1.73 -25.44 -4.11
N TYR A 197 0.44 -25.39 -4.35
CA TYR A 197 -0.18 -25.87 -5.58
C TYR A 197 -0.99 -24.77 -6.26
N SER A 198 -1.06 -24.85 -7.58
CA SER A 198 -2.17 -24.25 -8.31
C SER A 198 -3.47 -24.96 -7.91
N PRO A 199 -4.59 -24.25 -7.78
CA PRO A 199 -5.89 -24.89 -7.55
C PRO A 199 -6.25 -25.94 -8.60
N THR A 200 -5.82 -25.74 -9.85
CA THR A 200 -6.07 -26.68 -10.98
C THR A 200 -5.07 -27.83 -11.07
N ASP A 201 -4.16 -27.97 -10.12
CA ASP A 201 -3.25 -29.12 -10.08
C ASP A 201 -4.06 -30.42 -9.91
N PRO A 202 -3.75 -31.49 -10.65
CA PRO A 202 -4.49 -32.75 -10.58
C PRO A 202 -4.64 -33.32 -9.18
N GLU A 203 -3.60 -33.21 -8.34
CA GLU A 203 -3.62 -33.70 -6.95
C GLU A 203 -4.64 -32.90 -6.09
N VAL A 204 -4.73 -31.60 -6.31
CA VAL A 204 -5.72 -30.73 -5.63
C VAL A 204 -7.12 -31.08 -6.09
N VAL A 205 -7.34 -31.22 -7.39
CA VAL A 205 -8.63 -31.59 -7.98
C VAL A 205 -9.15 -32.91 -7.42
N GLU A 206 -8.30 -33.94 -7.38
CA GLU A 206 -8.69 -35.26 -6.82
C GLU A 206 -9.01 -35.17 -5.31
N ARG A 207 -8.24 -34.42 -4.55
CA ARG A 207 -8.54 -34.18 -3.13
C ARG A 207 -9.87 -33.50 -2.92
N LEU A 208 -10.17 -32.46 -3.71
CA LEU A 208 -11.43 -31.72 -3.61
C LEU A 208 -12.62 -32.58 -4.02
N LYS A 209 -12.50 -33.42 -5.05
CA LYS A 209 -13.51 -34.42 -5.43
C LYS A 209 -13.77 -35.39 -4.28
N GLY A 210 -12.71 -35.89 -3.66
CA GLY A 210 -12.81 -36.76 -2.48
C GLY A 210 -13.51 -36.13 -1.28
N GLN A 211 -13.61 -34.78 -1.26
CA GLN A 211 -14.34 -34.01 -0.27
C GLN A 211 -15.78 -33.66 -0.69
N GLY A 212 -16.24 -34.15 -1.81
CA GLY A 212 -17.58 -33.88 -2.32
C GLY A 212 -17.72 -32.55 -3.08
N ILE A 213 -16.61 -31.91 -3.49
CA ILE A 213 -16.66 -30.75 -4.38
C ILE A 213 -16.95 -31.25 -5.80
N THR A 214 -18.01 -30.72 -6.39
CA THR A 214 -18.50 -31.17 -7.70
C THR A 214 -17.63 -30.64 -8.85
N ASP A 215 -17.61 -31.35 -9.98
CA ASP A 215 -16.86 -30.95 -11.17
C ASP A 215 -17.21 -29.54 -11.67
N TYR A 216 -18.46 -29.13 -11.59
CA TYR A 216 -18.92 -27.80 -11.97
C TYR A 216 -18.14 -26.69 -11.19
N VAL A 217 -17.90 -26.90 -9.90
CA VAL A 217 -17.16 -25.97 -9.06
C VAL A 217 -15.68 -25.96 -9.42
N LEU A 218 -15.15 -27.12 -9.82
CA LEU A 218 -13.73 -27.27 -10.21
C LEU A 218 -13.41 -26.56 -11.53
N THR A 219 -14.38 -26.38 -12.43
CA THR A 219 -14.18 -25.67 -13.71
C THR A 219 -13.99 -24.17 -13.53
N GLU A 220 -14.37 -23.60 -12.39
CA GLU A 220 -14.16 -22.18 -12.08
C GLU A 220 -12.84 -21.90 -11.38
N MET A 221 -12.03 -22.93 -11.12
CA MET A 221 -10.75 -22.77 -10.43
C MET A 221 -9.71 -22.14 -11.34
N ARG A 222 -8.98 -21.19 -10.79
CA ARG A 222 -7.89 -20.49 -11.51
C ARG A 222 -6.63 -21.35 -11.60
N ARG A 223 -5.97 -21.21 -12.74
CA ARG A 223 -4.65 -21.79 -12.97
C ARG A 223 -3.58 -20.79 -12.58
N THR A 224 -2.74 -21.17 -11.62
CA THR A 224 -1.53 -20.42 -11.27
C THR A 224 -0.30 -21.21 -11.70
N ARG A 225 0.65 -20.54 -12.34
CA ARG A 225 1.93 -21.10 -12.75
C ARG A 225 3.02 -20.55 -11.85
N MET A 226 3.91 -21.38 -11.38
CA MET A 226 4.93 -21.03 -10.39
C MET A 226 6.33 -21.39 -10.86
N VAL A 227 7.31 -20.64 -10.37
CA VAL A 227 8.74 -20.88 -10.57
C VAL A 227 9.49 -20.59 -9.29
N LYS A 228 10.49 -21.39 -8.96
CA LYS A 228 11.38 -21.11 -7.83
C LYS A 228 12.40 -20.06 -8.24
N LEU A 229 12.58 -19.06 -7.39
CA LEU A 229 13.50 -17.94 -7.64
C LEU A 229 14.70 -18.08 -6.70
N GLU A 230 15.88 -18.04 -7.27
CA GLU A 230 17.14 -18.07 -6.53
C GLU A 230 17.67 -16.63 -6.41
N ASP A 231 18.42 -16.35 -5.35
CA ASP A 231 19.16 -15.09 -5.13
C ASP A 231 18.32 -13.79 -5.15
N ILE A 232 17.03 -13.89 -4.86
CA ILE A 232 16.16 -12.72 -4.76
C ILE A 232 15.97 -12.26 -3.32
N ASN A 233 16.24 -10.98 -3.07
CA ASN A 233 15.90 -10.35 -1.80
C ASN A 233 14.47 -9.78 -1.85
N PHE A 234 13.52 -10.52 -1.29
CA PHE A 234 12.10 -10.17 -1.31
C PHE A 234 11.82 -8.75 -0.86
N THR A 235 12.52 -8.24 0.16
CA THR A 235 12.26 -6.88 0.70
C THR A 235 12.63 -5.78 -0.29
N LYS A 236 13.57 -6.04 -1.20
CA LYS A 236 14.02 -5.09 -2.22
C LYS A 236 13.29 -5.23 -3.56
N VAL A 237 12.50 -6.27 -3.72
CA VAL A 237 11.74 -6.50 -4.96
C VAL A 237 10.67 -5.42 -5.15
N LYS A 238 10.66 -4.82 -6.34
CA LYS A 238 9.70 -3.84 -6.81
C LYS A 238 9.09 -4.30 -8.14
N ASP A 239 8.26 -3.48 -8.75
CA ASP A 239 7.59 -3.80 -10.03
C ASP A 239 8.53 -4.32 -11.10
N LYS A 240 9.69 -3.69 -11.27
CA LYS A 240 10.68 -4.06 -12.29
C LYS A 240 11.13 -5.51 -12.14
N GLU A 241 11.42 -5.94 -10.92
CA GLU A 241 11.87 -7.29 -10.64
C GLU A 241 10.72 -8.30 -10.81
N ILE A 242 9.49 -7.95 -10.40
CA ILE A 242 8.30 -8.80 -10.60
C ILE A 242 8.01 -8.99 -12.10
N LEU A 243 8.13 -7.92 -12.89
CA LEU A 243 7.91 -7.96 -14.33
C LEU A 243 8.95 -8.82 -15.06
N ALA A 244 10.20 -8.77 -14.61
CA ALA A 244 11.33 -9.49 -15.19
C ALA A 244 11.34 -10.99 -14.88
N ILE A 245 10.45 -11.50 -14.03
CA ILE A 245 10.40 -12.95 -13.72
C ILE A 245 10.10 -13.73 -15.01
N ASP A 246 10.97 -14.69 -15.29
CA ASP A 246 10.78 -15.62 -16.41
C ASP A 246 9.83 -16.76 -16.02
N PHE A 247 8.75 -16.92 -16.75
CA PHE A 247 7.75 -17.97 -16.58
C PHE A 247 7.77 -19.04 -17.68
N THR A 248 8.91 -19.23 -18.35
CA THR A 248 9.05 -20.26 -19.40
C THR A 248 8.96 -21.67 -18.82
N ASN A 249 9.63 -21.93 -17.70
CA ASN A 249 9.67 -23.22 -17.04
C ASN A 249 8.83 -23.23 -15.75
N THR A 250 7.52 -23.27 -15.89
CA THR A 250 6.60 -23.21 -14.77
C THR A 250 6.04 -24.56 -14.37
N VAL A 251 5.68 -24.67 -13.10
CA VAL A 251 5.02 -25.83 -12.50
C VAL A 251 3.70 -25.42 -11.84
N THR A 252 2.82 -26.38 -11.63
CA THR A 252 1.57 -26.21 -10.86
C THR A 252 1.70 -26.68 -9.41
N LYS A 253 2.80 -27.34 -9.09
CA LYS A 253 3.15 -27.84 -7.75
C LYS A 253 4.60 -27.49 -7.44
N ILE A 254 4.88 -26.95 -6.26
CA ILE A 254 6.22 -26.58 -5.83
C ILE A 254 6.45 -26.95 -4.36
N GLN A 255 7.55 -27.63 -4.08
CA GLN A 255 7.99 -27.90 -2.72
C GLN A 255 8.67 -26.67 -2.13
N VAL A 256 8.34 -26.34 -0.89
CA VAL A 256 8.80 -25.11 -0.24
C VAL A 256 9.39 -25.33 1.13
N LYS A 257 10.35 -24.50 1.49
CA LYS A 257 10.94 -24.38 2.81
C LYS A 257 11.12 -22.92 3.20
N LYS A 258 11.39 -22.67 4.47
CA LYS A 258 11.70 -21.32 4.95
C LYS A 258 12.82 -20.67 4.14
N GLY A 259 12.60 -19.45 3.72
CA GLY A 259 13.54 -18.65 2.93
C GLY A 259 13.34 -18.73 1.42
N ASP A 260 12.56 -19.69 0.93
CA ASP A 260 12.28 -19.81 -0.50
C ASP A 260 11.49 -18.60 -1.03
N ASN A 261 11.82 -18.19 -2.25
CA ASN A 261 11.05 -17.23 -3.03
C ASN A 261 10.43 -17.94 -4.24
N ILE A 262 9.16 -17.66 -4.47
CA ILE A 262 8.39 -18.28 -5.56
C ILE A 262 7.81 -17.16 -6.41
N GLY A 263 8.22 -17.10 -7.68
CA GLY A 263 7.55 -16.30 -8.69
C GLY A 263 6.26 -17.00 -9.13
N PHE A 264 5.22 -16.24 -9.38
CA PHE A 264 3.98 -16.80 -9.90
C PHE A 264 3.30 -15.87 -10.91
N ILE A 265 2.50 -16.48 -11.76
CA ILE A 265 1.59 -15.79 -12.66
C ILE A 265 0.21 -16.44 -12.52
N THR A 266 -0.79 -15.64 -12.21
CA THR A 266 -2.18 -16.07 -12.08
C THR A 266 -2.84 -16.20 -13.45
N GLU A 267 -4.01 -16.84 -13.53
CA GLU A 267 -4.72 -17.02 -14.79
C GLU A 267 -5.12 -15.71 -15.46
N ASP A 268 -5.45 -14.70 -14.66
CA ASP A 268 -5.75 -13.34 -15.14
C ASP A 268 -4.51 -12.51 -15.51
N GLY A 269 -3.32 -13.13 -15.51
CA GLY A 269 -2.07 -12.52 -15.96
C GLY A 269 -1.31 -11.70 -14.91
N ARG A 270 -1.80 -11.58 -13.67
CA ARG A 270 -1.06 -10.88 -12.63
C ARG A 270 0.16 -11.67 -12.20
N LYS A 271 1.31 -11.04 -12.25
CA LYS A 271 2.57 -11.57 -11.75
C LYS A 271 2.75 -11.23 -10.28
N GLY A 272 3.52 -12.05 -9.58
CA GLY A 272 3.87 -11.79 -8.19
C GLY A 272 5.03 -12.64 -7.70
N ILE A 273 5.39 -12.39 -6.46
CA ILE A 273 6.41 -13.14 -5.73
C ILE A 273 5.91 -13.45 -4.32
N MET A 274 6.10 -14.70 -3.90
CA MET A 274 5.80 -15.18 -2.55
C MET A 274 7.10 -15.56 -1.86
N ASN A 275 7.34 -15.04 -0.67
CA ASN A 275 8.45 -15.42 0.19
C ASN A 275 7.95 -16.29 1.34
N ILE A 276 8.55 -17.43 1.55
CA ILE A 276 8.22 -18.35 2.63
C ILE A 276 8.97 -17.92 3.90
N ALA A 277 8.27 -17.24 4.78
CA ALA A 277 8.81 -16.75 6.05
C ALA A 277 9.01 -17.89 7.07
N GLY A 278 8.17 -18.92 7.00
CA GLY A 278 8.25 -20.10 7.85
C GLY A 278 7.51 -21.30 7.26
N ALA A 279 7.98 -22.49 7.58
CA ALA A 279 7.28 -23.74 7.27
C ALA A 279 7.51 -24.69 8.44
N SER A 280 6.48 -24.91 9.26
CA SER A 280 6.60 -25.73 10.46
C SER A 280 5.25 -26.28 10.92
N GLY A 281 5.27 -27.47 11.50
CA GLY A 281 4.06 -28.11 11.99
C GLY A 281 3.06 -28.36 10.86
N ARG A 282 1.94 -27.63 10.88
CA ARG A 282 0.85 -27.78 9.90
C ARG A 282 0.60 -26.51 9.07
N TYR A 283 1.54 -25.58 9.04
CA TYR A 283 1.32 -24.33 8.34
C TYR A 283 2.56 -23.83 7.60
N ILE A 284 2.32 -23.03 6.59
CA ILE A 284 3.31 -22.25 5.85
C ILE A 284 3.00 -20.79 6.13
N ASP A 285 3.99 -20.07 6.65
CA ASP A 285 3.93 -18.61 6.84
C ASP A 285 4.63 -17.94 5.66
N PHE A 286 3.95 -16.94 5.05
CA PHE A 286 4.46 -16.31 3.85
C PHE A 286 4.14 -14.83 3.79
N LYS A 287 4.89 -14.12 2.96
CA LYS A 287 4.60 -12.77 2.47
C LYS A 287 4.43 -12.82 0.96
N CYS A 288 3.60 -11.96 0.42
CA CYS A 288 3.31 -11.95 -1.01
C CYS A 288 3.30 -10.52 -1.55
N LYS A 289 3.91 -10.32 -2.70
CA LYS A 289 3.77 -9.12 -3.52
C LYS A 289 3.12 -9.52 -4.83
N THR A 290 1.97 -8.95 -5.14
CA THR A 290 1.19 -9.30 -6.34
C THR A 290 0.85 -8.03 -7.10
N GLN A 291 0.99 -8.05 -8.42
CA GLN A 291 0.50 -6.96 -9.27
C GLN A 291 -0.98 -6.70 -9.03
N THR A 292 -1.34 -5.44 -9.01
CA THR A 292 -2.73 -4.99 -8.81
C THR A 292 -3.52 -5.02 -10.13
N ILE A 293 -2.83 -4.88 -11.25
CA ILE A 293 -3.39 -4.88 -12.60
C ILE A 293 -2.67 -5.95 -13.42
N PRO A 294 -3.40 -6.83 -14.14
CA PRO A 294 -2.81 -7.75 -15.09
C PRO A 294 -2.10 -6.98 -16.21
N GLN A 295 -1.03 -7.53 -16.73
CA GLN A 295 -0.34 -6.97 -17.91
C GLN A 295 -0.62 -7.81 -19.12
#